data_6050ed9b20a89ea2dfdd6b7c27f92ca4
#
_entry.id   6050ed9b20a89ea2dfdd6b7c27f92ca4
#
_cell.length_a   1.000
_cell.length_b   1.000
_cell.length_c   1.000
_cell.angle_alpha   90.00
_cell.angle_beta   90.00
_cell.angle_gamma   90.00
#
_symmetry.space_group_name_H-M   'P 1'
#
loop_
_entity.id
_entity.type
_entity.pdbx_description
1 polymer ?
#
loop_
_entity_poly.entity_id
_entity_poly.type
_entity_poly.pdbx_seq_one_letter_code
_entity_poly.pdbx_strand_id
1 'polypeptide(L)'
;MKQHLWFSWLAIAFLTACNAQQAPQASPAPTPQLKTVTLDNAKIVAGQTVYVPIYSHIYMVEPGRKMNLTATLIVRNTDLSQPIIVTSATYYDTNGAIVRKYLEKPIELSALAATEFVVAQEDVSGGAGASFIVEWVAQKNVSEPAIEAVMINTGGNQGISFISPGRVIKSRGERK
;
A
#
# COMPACT_ATOMS: atom_id res chain seq x y z
N MET A 1 -47.98 26.45 -56.61
CA MET A 1 -47.61 25.16 -56.07
C MET A 1 -46.20 24.80 -56.53
N LYS A 2 -45.11 25.23 -55.81
CA LYS A 2 -43.69 24.83 -56.02
C LYS A 2 -42.80 25.73 -55.14
N GLN A 3 -42.81 25.55 -53.81
CA GLN A 3 -41.87 26.30 -52.89
C GLN A 3 -41.81 25.67 -51.51
N HIS A 4 -41.60 24.37 -51.36
CA HIS A 4 -41.38 23.76 -50.02
C HIS A 4 -40.41 22.57 -50.01
N LEU A 5 -39.40 22.52 -50.89
CA LEU A 5 -38.48 21.36 -50.99
C LEU A 5 -36.99 21.70 -50.75
N TRP A 6 -36.68 22.88 -50.18
CA TRP A 6 -35.26 23.28 -50.03
C TRP A 6 -34.79 23.47 -48.59
N PHE A 7 -35.57 23.09 -47.57
CA PHE A 7 -35.16 23.28 -46.15
C PHE A 7 -34.81 21.99 -45.42
N SER A 8 -34.77 20.82 -46.08
CA SER A 8 -34.53 19.54 -45.39
C SER A 8 -33.10 18.96 -45.51
N TRP A 9 -32.14 19.73 -46.03
CA TRP A 9 -30.76 19.21 -46.24
C TRP A 9 -29.71 19.88 -45.36
N LEU A 10 -30.09 20.71 -44.39
CA LEU A 10 -29.11 21.44 -43.55
C LEU A 10 -29.01 20.93 -42.10
N ALA A 11 -29.63 19.79 -41.77
CA ALA A 11 -29.67 19.27 -40.37
C ALA A 11 -28.83 18.02 -40.12
N ILE A 12 -27.94 17.58 -41.03
CA ILE A 12 -27.17 16.29 -40.88
C ILE A 12 -25.65 16.52 -40.74
N ALA A 13 -25.15 17.70 -40.44
CA ALA A 13 -23.70 17.99 -40.42
C ALA A 13 -23.09 18.28 -39.05
N PHE A 14 -23.70 17.88 -37.92
CA PHE A 14 -23.12 18.14 -36.59
C PHE A 14 -23.01 16.95 -35.66
N LEU A 15 -22.76 15.74 -36.17
CA LEU A 15 -22.54 14.55 -35.32
C LEU A 15 -21.16 13.88 -35.52
N THR A 16 -20.14 14.65 -35.86
CA THR A 16 -18.78 14.10 -35.93
C THR A 16 -17.80 14.96 -35.16
N ALA A 17 -17.81 14.94 -33.82
CA ALA A 17 -16.68 15.41 -33.03
C ALA A 17 -16.80 14.96 -31.57
N CYS A 18 -16.60 13.71 -31.29
CA CYS A 18 -16.06 13.24 -30.00
C CYS A 18 -15.29 11.95 -30.26
N ASN A 19 -14.24 12.04 -31.05
CA ASN A 19 -13.18 11.05 -30.97
C ASN A 19 -12.31 11.47 -29.77
N ALA A 20 -12.70 11.06 -28.58
CA ALA A 20 -11.85 11.17 -27.41
C ALA A 20 -10.62 10.28 -27.70
N GLN A 21 -9.55 10.91 -28.07
CA GLN A 21 -8.24 10.29 -28.23
C GLN A 21 -7.89 9.70 -26.87
N GLN A 22 -8.05 8.38 -26.72
CA GLN A 22 -7.62 7.67 -25.53
C GLN A 22 -6.14 7.97 -25.34
N ALA A 23 -5.81 8.66 -24.25
CA ALA A 23 -4.43 8.86 -23.86
C ALA A 23 -3.72 7.49 -23.82
N PRO A 24 -2.46 7.40 -24.27
CA PRO A 24 -1.73 6.14 -24.23
C PRO A 24 -1.82 5.57 -22.82
N GLN A 25 -2.44 4.40 -22.68
CA GLN A 25 -2.49 3.69 -21.41
C GLN A 25 -1.05 3.35 -21.05
N ALA A 26 -0.53 3.97 -20.00
CA ALA A 26 0.80 3.64 -19.49
C ALA A 26 0.84 2.13 -19.22
N SER A 27 1.83 1.46 -19.78
CA SER A 27 2.07 0.04 -19.46
C SER A 27 2.17 -0.13 -17.95
N PRO A 28 1.54 -1.16 -17.36
CA PRO A 28 1.69 -1.41 -15.93
C PRO A 28 3.17 -1.46 -15.59
N ALA A 29 3.57 -0.73 -14.56
CA ALA A 29 4.93 -0.81 -14.06
C ALA A 29 5.26 -2.27 -13.72
N PRO A 30 6.45 -2.78 -14.07
CA PRO A 30 6.82 -4.14 -13.75
C PRO A 30 6.70 -4.35 -12.23
N THR A 31 5.99 -5.40 -11.83
CA THR A 31 5.90 -5.80 -10.42
C THR A 31 7.32 -6.02 -9.91
N PRO A 32 7.74 -5.34 -8.82
CA PRO A 32 9.07 -5.50 -8.29
C PRO A 32 9.32 -6.98 -7.96
N GLN A 33 10.31 -7.60 -8.58
CA GLN A 33 10.74 -8.94 -8.20
C GLN A 33 11.45 -8.83 -6.85
N LEU A 34 10.80 -9.33 -5.78
CA LEU A 34 11.38 -9.37 -4.44
C LEU A 34 12.61 -10.29 -4.45
N LYS A 35 13.79 -9.73 -4.22
CA LYS A 35 15.03 -10.48 -4.11
C LYS A 35 15.11 -11.13 -2.74
N THR A 36 14.86 -12.44 -2.64
CA THR A 36 15.07 -13.19 -1.40
C THR A 36 16.55 -13.34 -1.07
N VAL A 37 16.89 -13.23 0.22
CA VAL A 37 18.26 -13.32 0.70
C VAL A 37 18.37 -14.23 1.92
N THR A 38 19.55 -14.81 2.11
CA THR A 38 19.90 -15.52 3.35
C THR A 38 20.58 -14.54 4.30
N LEU A 39 20.08 -14.46 5.53
CA LEU A 39 20.57 -13.51 6.52
C LEU A 39 21.85 -14.03 7.17
N ASP A 40 22.92 -13.23 7.11
CA ASP A 40 24.12 -13.42 7.93
C ASP A 40 24.04 -12.52 9.17
N ASN A 41 23.62 -13.09 10.29
CA ASN A 41 23.41 -12.37 11.54
C ASN A 41 24.68 -11.70 12.09
N ALA A 42 25.88 -12.20 11.74
CA ALA A 42 27.15 -11.65 12.19
C ALA A 42 27.46 -10.28 11.53
N LYS A 43 26.82 -9.97 10.42
CA LYS A 43 27.03 -8.72 9.66
C LYS A 43 25.99 -7.65 9.93
N ILE A 44 24.99 -7.92 10.78
CA ILE A 44 23.94 -6.95 11.03
C ILE A 44 24.44 -5.86 11.97
N VAL A 45 24.38 -4.59 11.49
CA VAL A 45 24.82 -3.40 12.25
C VAL A 45 23.64 -2.52 12.70
N ALA A 46 22.49 -2.59 12.02
CA ALA A 46 21.29 -1.85 12.35
C ALA A 46 20.04 -2.69 12.16
N GLY A 47 18.93 -2.30 12.76
CA GLY A 47 17.63 -2.94 12.58
C GLY A 47 16.61 -2.48 13.59
N GLN A 48 15.34 -2.62 13.23
CA GLN A 48 14.22 -2.21 14.09
C GLN A 48 13.06 -3.18 13.96
N THR A 49 12.25 -3.21 15.03
CA THR A 49 10.89 -3.74 15.00
C THR A 49 9.95 -2.55 15.02
N VAL A 50 9.07 -2.47 14.03
CA VAL A 50 8.15 -1.35 13.81
C VAL A 50 6.71 -1.85 13.92
N TYR A 51 5.92 -1.21 14.79
CA TYR A 51 4.49 -1.42 14.92
C TYR A 51 3.76 -0.44 14.01
N VAL A 52 2.86 -0.94 13.15
CA VAL A 52 2.06 -0.12 12.23
C VAL A 52 0.59 -0.39 12.51
N PRO A 53 -0.15 0.56 13.13
CA PRO A 53 -1.59 0.38 13.30
C PRO A 53 -2.28 0.34 11.96
N ILE A 54 -3.23 -0.57 11.79
CA ILE A 54 -4.12 -0.61 10.63
C ILE A 54 -5.55 -0.88 11.06
N TYR A 55 -6.47 -0.66 10.14
CA TYR A 55 -7.89 -0.86 10.35
C TYR A 55 -8.44 -1.69 9.18
N SER A 56 -8.98 -2.87 9.42
CA SER A 56 -9.71 -3.62 8.40
C SER A 56 -11.12 -3.06 8.19
N HIS A 57 -11.65 -2.36 9.19
CA HIS A 57 -12.87 -1.56 9.10
C HIS A 57 -12.86 -0.42 10.12
N ILE A 58 -13.68 0.59 9.88
CA ILE A 58 -14.00 1.66 10.82
C ILE A 58 -15.49 1.67 11.10
N TYR A 59 -15.87 2.24 12.25
CA TYR A 59 -17.29 2.44 12.59
C TYR A 59 -17.81 3.73 11.96
N MET A 60 -19.01 3.68 11.43
CA MET A 60 -19.73 4.83 10.91
C MET A 60 -20.53 5.53 12.04
N VAL A 61 -21.10 6.70 11.71
CA VAL A 61 -21.94 7.47 12.65
C VAL A 61 -23.13 6.66 13.17
N GLU A 62 -23.73 5.82 12.32
CA GLU A 62 -24.83 4.95 12.71
C GLU A 62 -24.31 3.80 13.58
N PRO A 63 -24.93 3.53 14.77
CA PRO A 63 -24.52 2.46 15.65
C PRO A 63 -24.47 1.10 14.95
N GLY A 64 -23.33 0.40 15.09
CA GLY A 64 -23.14 -0.96 14.55
C GLY A 64 -22.80 -1.03 13.06
N ARG A 65 -22.92 0.06 12.32
CA ARG A 65 -22.54 0.09 10.90
C ARG A 65 -21.04 0.24 10.73
N LYS A 66 -20.44 -0.61 9.90
CA LYS A 66 -19.00 -0.64 9.60
C LYS A 66 -18.74 -0.32 8.14
N MET A 67 -17.60 0.30 7.89
CA MET A 67 -17.03 0.51 6.57
C MET A 67 -15.73 -0.29 6.47
N ASN A 68 -15.70 -1.28 5.60
CA ASN A 68 -14.50 -2.08 5.36
C ASN A 68 -13.47 -1.27 4.56
N LEU A 69 -12.20 -1.51 4.85
CA LEU A 69 -11.08 -0.79 4.25
C LEU A 69 -10.11 -1.78 3.59
N THR A 70 -9.55 -1.39 2.47
CA THR A 70 -8.30 -1.98 1.99
C THR A 70 -7.16 -1.32 2.76
N ALA A 71 -6.27 -2.10 3.35
CA ALA A 71 -5.08 -1.59 4.00
C ALA A 71 -3.83 -2.03 3.23
N THR A 72 -2.98 -1.08 2.86
CA THR A 72 -1.71 -1.33 2.18
C THR A 72 -0.57 -0.91 3.09
N LEU A 73 0.16 -1.87 3.66
CA LEU A 73 1.43 -1.63 4.32
C LEU A 73 2.49 -1.38 3.27
N ILE A 74 3.27 -0.32 3.43
CA ILE A 74 4.37 0.02 2.52
C ILE A 74 5.65 0.16 3.33
N VAL A 75 6.70 -0.50 2.87
CA VAL A 75 8.07 -0.40 3.42
C VAL A 75 8.96 0.21 2.36
N ARG A 76 9.52 1.40 2.64
CA ARG A 76 10.39 2.14 1.72
C ARG A 76 11.80 2.23 2.28
N ASN A 77 12.77 1.77 1.54
CA ASN A 77 14.17 2.08 1.83
C ASN A 77 14.42 3.55 1.47
N THR A 78 14.76 4.37 2.45
CA THR A 78 15.03 5.80 2.26
C THR A 78 16.53 6.10 2.07
N ASP A 79 17.39 5.08 2.17
CA ASP A 79 18.83 5.25 1.91
C ASP A 79 19.11 5.43 0.43
N LEU A 80 20.00 6.36 0.11
CA LEU A 80 20.32 6.72 -1.27
C LEU A 80 21.30 5.75 -1.95
N SER A 81 21.94 4.87 -1.20
CA SER A 81 23.06 4.07 -1.70
C SER A 81 23.10 2.63 -1.20
N GLN A 82 22.52 2.35 -0.02
CA GLN A 82 22.66 1.06 0.65
C GLN A 82 21.32 0.31 0.70
N PRO A 83 21.32 -1.02 0.58
CA PRO A 83 20.13 -1.83 0.74
C PRO A 83 19.77 -2.04 2.21
N ILE A 84 18.49 -2.31 2.45
CA ILE A 84 17.96 -2.87 3.70
C ILE A 84 17.40 -4.26 3.45
N ILE A 85 17.21 -5.04 4.51
CA ILE A 85 16.62 -6.38 4.44
C ILE A 85 15.38 -6.38 5.34
N VAL A 86 14.19 -6.57 4.75
CA VAL A 86 12.96 -6.82 5.49
C VAL A 86 12.93 -8.29 5.86
N THR A 87 12.94 -8.58 7.15
CA THR A 87 13.04 -9.95 7.68
C THR A 87 11.68 -10.55 7.99
N SER A 88 10.71 -9.72 8.36
CA SER A 88 9.32 -10.14 8.55
C SER A 88 8.32 -9.01 8.32
N ALA A 89 7.12 -9.37 7.90
CA ALA A 89 5.91 -8.55 7.89
C ALA A 89 4.75 -9.43 8.32
N THR A 90 4.26 -9.22 9.54
CA THR A 90 3.25 -10.08 10.17
C THR A 90 2.02 -9.24 10.54
N TYR A 91 0.86 -9.71 10.12
CA TYR A 91 -0.45 -9.11 10.37
C TYR A 91 -1.09 -9.74 11.60
N TYR A 92 -1.56 -8.90 12.51
CA TYR A 92 -2.19 -9.28 13.77
C TYR A 92 -3.61 -8.74 13.85
N ASP A 93 -4.49 -9.47 14.51
CA ASP A 93 -5.84 -9.02 14.82
C ASP A 93 -5.88 -8.10 16.06
N THR A 94 -7.08 -7.60 16.36
CA THR A 94 -7.36 -6.75 17.53
C THR A 94 -6.99 -7.41 18.87
N ASN A 95 -6.96 -8.75 18.94
CA ASN A 95 -6.62 -9.50 20.16
C ASN A 95 -5.12 -9.85 20.24
N GLY A 96 -4.32 -9.45 19.22
CA GLY A 96 -2.90 -9.76 19.14
C GLY A 96 -2.59 -11.15 18.61
N ALA A 97 -3.58 -11.85 18.04
CA ALA A 97 -3.35 -13.12 17.37
C ALA A 97 -2.83 -12.90 15.94
N ILE A 98 -1.90 -13.78 15.50
CA ILE A 98 -1.37 -13.74 14.14
C ILE A 98 -2.48 -14.17 13.16
N VAL A 99 -2.81 -13.26 12.23
CA VAL A 99 -3.70 -13.55 11.10
C VAL A 99 -2.91 -14.10 9.92
N ARG A 100 -1.79 -13.41 9.56
CA ARG A 100 -1.01 -13.76 8.38
C ARG A 100 0.44 -13.33 8.50
N LYS A 101 1.35 -14.18 8.01
CA LYS A 101 2.74 -13.83 7.72
C LYS A 101 2.88 -13.61 6.22
N TYR A 102 3.35 -12.43 5.83
CA TYR A 102 3.47 -12.05 4.42
C TYR A 102 4.80 -12.45 3.80
N LEU A 103 5.83 -12.67 4.63
CA LEU A 103 7.15 -13.11 4.17
C LEU A 103 7.50 -14.48 4.76
N GLU A 104 7.83 -15.41 3.88
CA GLU A 104 8.41 -16.71 4.26
C GLU A 104 9.93 -16.65 4.40
N LYS A 105 10.56 -15.75 3.67
CA LYS A 105 12.02 -15.52 3.65
C LYS A 105 12.31 -14.02 3.64
N PRO A 106 13.46 -13.60 4.21
CA PRO A 106 13.91 -12.22 4.13
C PRO A 106 14.05 -11.74 2.67
N ILE A 107 13.70 -10.49 2.43
CA ILE A 107 13.81 -9.83 1.13
C ILE A 107 14.71 -8.60 1.23
N GLU A 108 15.52 -8.38 0.20
CA GLU A 108 16.37 -7.20 0.09
C GLU A 108 15.64 -6.11 -0.69
N LEU A 109 15.63 -4.90 -0.15
CA LEU A 109 15.23 -3.69 -0.84
C LEU A 109 16.46 -2.85 -1.16
N SER A 110 16.74 -2.68 -2.43
CA SER A 110 17.81 -1.79 -2.90
C SER A 110 17.58 -0.35 -2.42
N ALA A 111 18.59 0.51 -2.58
CA ALA A 111 18.46 1.94 -2.32
C ALA A 111 17.22 2.52 -3.02
N LEU A 112 16.43 3.31 -2.30
CA LEU A 112 15.17 3.95 -2.74
C LEU A 112 14.06 2.98 -3.21
N ALA A 113 14.25 1.67 -3.08
CA ALA A 113 13.22 0.69 -3.42
C ALA A 113 12.15 0.58 -2.33
N ALA A 114 10.96 0.11 -2.73
CA ALA A 114 9.86 -0.16 -1.83
C ALA A 114 9.24 -1.54 -2.08
N THR A 115 8.55 -2.04 -1.06
CA THR A 115 7.65 -3.20 -1.18
C THR A 115 6.33 -2.90 -0.46
N GLU A 116 5.28 -3.63 -0.83
CA GLU A 116 3.96 -3.46 -0.27
C GLU A 116 3.31 -4.80 0.09
N PHE A 117 2.41 -4.77 1.08
CA PHE A 117 1.62 -5.90 1.52
C PHE A 117 0.17 -5.45 1.71
N VAL A 118 -0.76 -6.12 1.02
CA VAL A 118 -2.15 -5.68 0.97
C VAL A 118 -3.04 -6.61 1.80
N VAL A 119 -3.87 -5.99 2.64
CA VAL A 119 -5.05 -6.60 3.25
C VAL A 119 -6.25 -6.17 2.43
N ALA A 120 -6.90 -7.10 1.77
CA ALA A 120 -8.04 -6.82 0.90
C ALA A 120 -9.24 -6.27 1.70
N GLN A 121 -10.12 -5.52 1.05
CA GLN A 121 -11.28 -4.89 1.69
C GLN A 121 -12.25 -5.91 2.31
N GLU A 122 -12.29 -7.11 1.74
CA GLU A 122 -13.14 -8.23 2.22
C GLU A 122 -12.53 -8.93 3.44
N ASP A 123 -11.22 -8.76 3.69
CA ASP A 123 -10.53 -9.36 4.82
C ASP A 123 -10.71 -8.50 6.08
N VAL A 124 -11.78 -8.77 6.80
CA VAL A 124 -12.11 -8.09 8.06
C VAL A 124 -11.57 -8.81 9.30
N SER A 125 -10.76 -9.84 9.14
CA SER A 125 -10.25 -10.72 10.20
C SER A 125 -9.43 -9.99 11.27
N GLY A 126 -8.72 -8.91 10.89
CA GLY A 126 -7.95 -8.12 11.85
C GLY A 126 -8.77 -7.23 12.76
N GLY A 127 -9.94 -6.79 12.32
CA GLY A 127 -10.77 -5.87 13.09
C GLY A 127 -10.30 -4.41 13.05
N ALA A 128 -10.90 -3.57 13.90
CA ALA A 128 -10.60 -2.14 13.98
C ALA A 128 -9.29 -1.83 14.75
N GLY A 129 -8.75 -2.78 15.51
CA GLY A 129 -7.50 -2.64 16.26
C GLY A 129 -6.37 -3.51 15.71
N ALA A 130 -6.42 -3.84 14.43
CA ALA A 130 -5.39 -4.63 13.76
C ALA A 130 -4.06 -3.90 13.64
N SER A 131 -2.99 -4.65 13.40
CA SER A 131 -1.65 -4.07 13.23
C SER A 131 -0.75 -4.94 12.37
N PHE A 132 0.29 -4.30 11.82
CA PHE A 132 1.47 -5.02 11.34
C PHE A 132 2.62 -4.88 12.34
N ILE A 133 3.39 -5.95 12.47
CA ILE A 133 4.75 -5.92 13.00
C ILE A 133 5.69 -6.16 11.84
N VAL A 134 6.55 -5.19 11.58
CA VAL A 134 7.58 -5.24 10.54
C VAL A 134 8.94 -5.29 11.20
N GLU A 135 9.79 -6.22 10.78
CA GLU A 135 11.17 -6.29 11.20
C GLU A 135 12.08 -6.09 10.01
N TRP A 136 13.07 -5.24 10.18
CA TRP A 136 14.10 -5.00 9.18
C TRP A 136 15.48 -4.91 9.81
N VAL A 137 16.50 -5.19 8.99
CA VAL A 137 17.91 -5.09 9.37
C VAL A 137 18.74 -4.51 8.22
N ALA A 138 19.94 -4.03 8.56
CA ALA A 138 20.95 -3.64 7.58
C ALA A 138 22.34 -4.14 7.98
N GLN A 139 23.18 -4.41 6.97
CA GLN A 139 24.56 -4.84 7.12
C GLN A 139 25.56 -3.68 6.99
N LYS A 140 25.06 -2.48 6.81
CA LYS A 140 25.81 -1.21 6.80
C LYS A 140 24.99 -0.14 7.49
N ASN A 141 25.61 0.99 7.83
CA ASN A 141 24.86 2.14 8.30
C ASN A 141 23.96 2.66 7.17
N VAL A 142 22.69 2.84 7.48
CA VAL A 142 21.64 3.28 6.54
C VAL A 142 20.74 4.30 7.20
N SER A 143 20.04 5.08 6.38
CA SER A 143 18.90 5.86 6.83
C SER A 143 17.77 4.93 7.26
N GLU A 144 17.02 5.32 8.30
CA GLU A 144 15.85 4.53 8.74
C GLU A 144 14.79 4.47 7.62
N PRO A 145 14.21 3.30 7.34
CA PRO A 145 13.16 3.17 6.33
C PRO A 145 11.89 3.89 6.75
N ALA A 146 11.13 4.39 5.78
CA ALA A 146 9.77 4.84 5.98
C ALA A 146 8.82 3.64 5.91
N ILE A 147 8.13 3.36 7.02
CA ILE A 147 7.20 2.24 7.15
C ILE A 147 5.85 2.79 7.60
N GLU A 148 4.83 2.64 6.78
CA GLU A 148 3.49 3.18 7.03
C GLU A 148 2.43 2.35 6.34
N ALA A 149 1.17 2.51 6.73
CA ALA A 149 0.04 1.91 6.05
C ALA A 149 -0.93 2.99 5.54
N VAL A 150 -1.50 2.75 4.38
CA VAL A 150 -2.59 3.54 3.81
C VAL A 150 -3.86 2.70 3.87
N MET A 151 -4.91 3.22 4.48
CA MET A 151 -6.24 2.64 4.46
C MET A 151 -7.11 3.42 3.50
N ILE A 152 -7.87 2.71 2.66
CA ILE A 152 -8.73 3.31 1.66
C ILE A 152 -10.05 2.56 1.52
N ASN A 153 -11.13 3.32 1.31
CA ASN A 153 -12.39 2.81 0.76
C ASN A 153 -12.91 3.81 -0.26
N THR A 154 -13.20 3.33 -1.47
CA THR A 154 -13.73 4.13 -2.59
C THR A 154 -15.16 3.73 -2.96
N GLY A 155 -15.82 2.92 -2.13
CA GLY A 155 -17.23 2.51 -2.32
C GLY A 155 -18.20 3.68 -2.08
N GLY A 156 -19.17 3.85 -2.99
CA GLY A 156 -20.18 4.90 -2.91
C GLY A 156 -19.71 6.24 -3.50
N ASN A 157 -20.44 7.33 -3.15
CA ASN A 157 -20.20 8.67 -3.70
C ASN A 157 -19.08 9.43 -2.98
N GLN A 158 -18.56 8.92 -1.87
CA GLN A 158 -17.51 9.55 -1.07
C GLN A 158 -16.45 8.51 -0.73
N GLY A 159 -15.23 8.74 -1.22
CA GLY A 159 -14.06 7.97 -0.82
C GLY A 159 -13.49 8.46 0.52
N ILE A 160 -12.88 7.54 1.27
CA ILE A 160 -12.07 7.88 2.44
C ILE A 160 -10.68 7.28 2.27
N SER A 161 -9.66 8.02 2.66
CA SER A 161 -8.30 7.51 2.78
C SER A 161 -7.57 8.20 3.92
N PHE A 162 -6.71 7.46 4.61
CA PHE A 162 -5.84 8.01 5.64
C PHE A 162 -4.57 7.15 5.78
N ILE A 163 -3.53 7.76 6.33
CA ILE A 163 -2.23 7.14 6.54
C ILE A 163 -2.04 6.86 8.02
N SER A 164 -1.42 5.72 8.32
CA SER A 164 -1.01 5.33 9.66
C SER A 164 0.51 5.11 9.66
N PRO A 165 1.30 6.04 10.22
CA PRO A 165 2.74 5.90 10.28
C PRO A 165 3.16 4.81 11.26
N GLY A 166 4.22 4.09 10.92
CA GLY A 166 4.85 3.11 11.80
C GLY A 166 5.54 3.76 12.98
N ARG A 167 5.55 3.04 14.10
CA ARG A 167 6.25 3.41 15.32
C ARG A 167 7.31 2.37 15.66
N VAL A 168 8.55 2.79 15.81
CA VAL A 168 9.62 1.92 16.30
C VAL A 168 9.32 1.51 17.74
N ILE A 169 9.25 0.21 17.99
CA ILE A 169 9.03 -0.36 19.32
C ILE A 169 10.27 -1.08 19.87
N LYS A 170 11.23 -1.40 19.00
CA LYS A 170 12.51 -1.99 19.37
C LYS A 170 13.57 -1.62 18.33
N SER A 171 14.75 -1.18 18.80
CA SER A 171 15.94 -0.93 17.97
C SER A 171 17.04 -1.94 18.31
N ARG A 172 17.76 -2.39 17.27
CA ARG A 172 18.95 -3.23 17.43
C ARG A 172 20.17 -2.31 17.49
N GLY A 173 20.91 -2.38 18.59
CA GLY A 173 22.13 -1.57 18.77
C GLY A 173 22.04 -0.46 19.82
N GLU A 174 20.86 -0.10 20.33
CA GLU A 174 20.75 0.71 21.53
C GLU A 174 21.19 -0.12 22.74
N ARG A 175 22.44 0.07 23.15
CA ARG A 175 22.85 -0.24 24.53
C ARG A 175 22.22 0.83 25.44
N LYS A 176 21.31 0.40 26.31
CA LYS A 176 20.87 1.23 27.44
C LYS A 176 22.05 1.60 28.33
#